data_509f81864eeba7853a758457a9fb0df0
#
_entry.id   509f81864eeba7853a758457a9fb0df0
#
_cell.length_a   1.000
_cell.length_b   1.000
_cell.length_c   1.000
_cell.angle_alpha   90.00
_cell.angle_beta   90.00
_cell.angle_gamma   90.00
#
_symmetry.space_group_name_H-M   'P 1'
#
loop_
_entity.id
_entity.type
_entity.pdbx_description
1 polymer ?
#
loop_
_entity_poly.entity_id
_entity_poly.type
_entity_poly.pdbx_seq_one_letter_code
_entity_poly.pdbx_strand_id
1 'polypeptide(L)'
;IYSDVDRATLDAEVQQLVAELDRIAETTSFNGQKILDGTLGSVDLQIGAEANETVSFSIQEMNTQSLGLGATSSDLSGSTFNASSSIGNGDVLINGAALNAHDFASDNLEDLFNDINTNIAGVTASGFNIIAATAVGDGVLSGGDSFDILLTPIDGSPGVTYSVTDTGSLSEMVDAINSKTGGSVIAAISTEGRLTLSNSTGATMTITDDTTSDAASGGLNGAFEGSLALKSDDGSPI
;
A
#
# COMPACT_ATOMS: atom_id res chain seq x y z
N ILE A 1 15.36 17.93 16.02
CA ILE A 1 15.32 18.00 14.55
C ILE A 1 16.72 17.67 14.08
N TYR A 2 16.92 16.55 13.42
CA TYR A 2 18.22 16.11 12.90
C TYR A 2 18.61 16.95 11.68
N SER A 3 19.90 17.28 11.54
CA SER A 3 20.44 17.91 10.34
C SER A 3 20.49 16.91 9.17
N ASP A 4 20.68 17.39 7.94
CA ASP A 4 20.84 16.52 6.77
C ASP A 4 22.06 15.61 6.90
N VAL A 5 23.13 16.08 7.56
CA VAL A 5 24.31 15.28 7.85
C VAL A 5 24.01 14.16 8.85
N ASP A 6 23.25 14.45 9.90
CA ASP A 6 22.85 13.42 10.88
C ASP A 6 21.97 12.34 10.22
N ARG A 7 21.05 12.76 9.35
CA ARG A 7 20.22 11.82 8.58
C ARG A 7 21.03 10.95 7.63
N ALA A 8 21.99 11.53 6.92
CA ALA A 8 22.89 10.78 6.05
C ALA A 8 23.75 9.77 6.83
N THR A 9 24.18 10.11 8.04
CA THR A 9 24.95 9.21 8.90
C THR A 9 24.08 8.05 9.38
N LEU A 10 22.84 8.33 9.83
CA LEU A 10 21.89 7.31 10.24
C LEU A 10 21.50 6.39 9.07
N ASP A 11 21.31 6.95 7.87
CA ASP A 11 21.05 6.16 6.67
C ASP A 11 22.19 5.20 6.35
N ALA A 12 23.45 5.68 6.42
CA ALA A 12 24.62 4.83 6.22
C ALA A 12 24.70 3.69 7.25
N GLU A 13 24.33 3.93 8.51
CA GLU A 13 24.27 2.89 9.54
C GLU A 13 23.16 1.87 9.24
N VAL A 14 21.98 2.34 8.81
CA VAL A 14 20.87 1.46 8.42
C VAL A 14 21.27 0.57 7.24
N GLN A 15 21.93 1.12 6.21
CA GLN A 15 22.41 0.33 5.07
C GLN A 15 23.42 -0.76 5.49
N GLN A 16 24.29 -0.48 6.45
CA GLN A 16 25.20 -1.49 7.00
C GLN A 16 24.45 -2.60 7.75
N LEU A 17 23.43 -2.26 8.53
CA LEU A 17 22.60 -3.24 9.23
C LEU A 17 21.81 -4.11 8.26
N VAL A 18 21.27 -3.52 7.20
CA VAL A 18 20.56 -4.22 6.10
C VAL A 18 21.52 -5.23 5.44
N ALA A 19 22.72 -4.80 5.05
CA ALA A 19 23.73 -5.69 4.46
C ALA A 19 24.15 -6.82 5.39
N GLU A 20 24.22 -6.56 6.69
CA GLU A 20 24.55 -7.59 7.69
C GLU A 20 23.43 -8.63 7.86
N LEU A 21 22.16 -8.20 7.80
CA LEU A 21 21.01 -9.11 7.81
C LEU A 21 21.03 -10.03 6.59
N ASP A 22 21.28 -9.52 5.39
CA ASP A 22 21.42 -10.33 4.18
C ASP A 22 22.56 -11.31 4.30
N ARG A 23 23.73 -10.87 4.81
CA ARG A 23 24.86 -11.75 5.06
C ARG A 23 24.51 -12.89 6.04
N ILE A 24 23.75 -12.60 7.10
CA ILE A 24 23.28 -13.61 8.05
C ILE A 24 22.34 -14.58 7.36
N ALA A 25 21.38 -14.09 6.57
CA ALA A 25 20.44 -14.92 5.84
C ALA A 25 21.17 -15.87 4.87
N GLU A 26 22.13 -15.37 4.11
CA GLU A 26 22.90 -16.15 3.15
C GLU A 26 23.89 -17.12 3.80
N THR A 27 24.47 -16.76 4.95
CA THR A 27 25.54 -17.57 5.55
C THR A 27 25.06 -18.57 6.60
N THR A 28 23.88 -18.36 7.17
CA THR A 28 23.36 -19.22 8.23
C THR A 28 23.07 -20.63 7.69
N SER A 29 23.73 -21.61 8.29
CA SER A 29 23.54 -23.00 7.93
C SER A 29 23.40 -23.86 9.17
N PHE A 30 22.61 -24.92 9.07
CA PHE A 30 22.48 -25.96 10.06
C PHE A 30 22.78 -27.30 9.42
N ASN A 31 23.68 -28.06 10.00
CA ASN A 31 24.11 -29.36 9.51
C ASN A 31 24.57 -29.34 8.02
N GLY A 32 25.20 -28.24 7.61
CA GLY A 32 25.70 -28.05 6.24
C GLY A 32 24.66 -27.58 5.22
N GLN A 33 23.41 -27.38 5.63
CA GLN A 33 22.31 -26.92 4.78
C GLN A 33 21.95 -25.49 5.14
N LYS A 34 21.78 -24.64 4.12
CA LYS A 34 21.27 -23.27 4.30
C LYS A 34 19.83 -23.32 4.77
N ILE A 35 19.48 -22.49 5.74
CA ILE A 35 18.15 -22.53 6.35
C ILE A 35 17.38 -21.23 6.26
N LEU A 36 18.03 -20.11 5.90
CA LEU A 36 17.40 -18.78 5.84
C LEU A 36 17.42 -18.14 4.45
N ASP A 37 17.99 -18.79 3.45
CA ASP A 37 18.12 -18.27 2.08
C ASP A 37 17.00 -18.76 1.13
N GLY A 38 15.94 -19.36 1.67
CA GLY A 38 14.81 -19.88 0.89
C GLY A 38 15.05 -21.22 0.20
N THR A 39 16.28 -21.72 0.19
CA THR A 39 16.61 -23.01 -0.50
C THR A 39 16.19 -24.25 0.26
N LEU A 40 15.89 -24.15 1.56
CA LEU A 40 15.48 -25.29 2.40
C LEU A 40 14.18 -25.94 1.90
N GLY A 41 13.25 -25.13 1.33
CA GLY A 41 11.96 -25.63 0.87
C GLY A 41 11.12 -26.24 2.01
N SER A 42 10.32 -27.27 1.69
CA SER A 42 9.59 -28.06 2.68
C SER A 42 10.40 -29.29 3.07
N VAL A 43 10.59 -29.47 4.36
CA VAL A 43 11.27 -30.63 4.94
C VAL A 43 10.25 -31.49 5.67
N ASP A 44 10.19 -32.79 5.30
CA ASP A 44 9.29 -33.73 5.93
C ASP A 44 10.06 -34.53 6.99
N LEU A 45 9.59 -34.46 8.23
CA LEU A 45 10.10 -35.23 9.36
C LEU A 45 9.19 -36.43 9.64
N GLN A 46 9.74 -37.63 9.61
CA GLN A 46 9.03 -38.84 10.04
C GLN A 46 8.87 -38.81 11.56
N ILE A 47 7.60 -38.77 12.03
CA ILE A 47 7.27 -38.65 13.47
C ILE A 47 6.67 -39.94 14.04
N GLY A 48 6.34 -40.92 13.18
CA GLY A 48 5.74 -42.19 13.59
C GLY A 48 6.39 -43.38 12.92
N ALA A 49 5.96 -44.60 13.33
CA ALA A 49 6.50 -45.87 12.83
C ALA A 49 5.82 -46.33 11.53
N GLU A 50 4.67 -45.75 11.19
CA GLU A 50 3.91 -46.13 10.00
C GLU A 50 4.31 -45.25 8.79
N ALA A 51 4.13 -45.79 7.58
CA ALA A 51 4.40 -45.03 6.36
C ALA A 51 3.44 -43.81 6.24
N ASN A 52 4.00 -42.63 5.89
CA ASN A 52 3.33 -41.33 5.77
C ASN A 52 2.97 -40.63 7.10
N GLU A 53 3.47 -41.09 8.23
CA GLU A 53 3.39 -40.34 9.50
C GLU A 53 4.48 -39.24 9.54
N THR A 54 4.33 -38.22 8.69
CA THR A 54 5.29 -37.13 8.54
C THR A 54 4.69 -35.79 8.95
N VAL A 55 5.51 -34.90 9.48
CA VAL A 55 5.22 -33.48 9.67
C VAL A 55 6.13 -32.69 8.74
N SER A 56 5.53 -31.89 7.89
CA SER A 56 6.24 -30.96 7.01
C SER A 56 6.44 -29.64 7.71
N PHE A 57 7.62 -29.07 7.64
CA PHE A 57 7.88 -27.68 8.01
C PHE A 57 8.69 -27.00 6.93
N SER A 58 8.50 -25.69 6.79
CA SER A 58 9.29 -24.85 5.89
C SER A 58 9.78 -23.62 6.64
N ILE A 59 10.96 -23.15 6.30
CA ILE A 59 11.48 -21.86 6.75
C ILE A 59 11.50 -20.97 5.51
N GLN A 60 10.79 -19.85 5.61
CA GLN A 60 10.79 -18.88 4.54
C GLN A 60 12.14 -18.16 4.48
N GLU A 61 12.44 -17.60 3.32
CA GLU A 61 13.58 -16.74 3.13
C GLU A 61 13.53 -15.54 4.10
N MET A 62 14.66 -15.26 4.75
CA MET A 62 14.79 -14.25 5.80
C MET A 62 15.78 -13.14 5.39
N ASN A 63 15.97 -12.92 4.09
CA ASN A 63 16.73 -11.77 3.61
C ASN A 63 15.95 -10.46 3.83
N THR A 64 16.62 -9.35 3.73
CA THR A 64 16.04 -8.02 3.99
C THR A 64 14.87 -7.71 3.05
N GLN A 65 14.90 -8.24 1.84
CA GLN A 65 13.84 -8.12 0.85
C GLN A 65 12.57 -8.87 1.28
N SER A 66 12.69 -10.14 1.68
CA SER A 66 11.56 -10.94 2.16
C SER A 66 10.97 -10.40 3.45
N LEU A 67 11.79 -9.71 4.26
CA LEU A 67 11.37 -9.03 5.49
C LEU A 67 10.78 -7.64 5.24
N GLY A 68 10.73 -7.15 3.99
CA GLY A 68 10.27 -5.80 3.66
C GLY A 68 11.25 -4.70 4.08
N LEU A 69 12.51 -5.04 4.39
CA LEU A 69 13.58 -4.11 4.74
C LEU A 69 14.52 -3.84 3.56
N GLY A 70 14.18 -4.35 2.36
CA GLY A 70 15.00 -4.27 1.17
C GLY A 70 15.37 -2.84 0.79
N ALA A 71 16.46 -2.73 0.04
CA ALA A 71 17.04 -1.47 -0.39
C ALA A 71 15.98 -0.51 -0.91
N THR A 72 16.14 0.75 -0.54
CA THR A 72 15.24 1.89 -0.69
C THR A 72 14.70 2.20 -2.10
N SER A 73 14.84 1.29 -3.04
CA SER A 73 14.48 1.48 -4.43
C SER A 73 13.78 0.28 -5.09
N SER A 74 13.47 -0.79 -4.34
CA SER A 74 12.71 -1.91 -4.90
C SER A 74 11.21 -1.64 -4.99
N ASP A 75 10.71 -0.78 -4.11
CA ASP A 75 9.33 -0.35 -4.10
C ASP A 75 9.30 1.19 -4.07
N LEU A 76 8.71 1.80 -5.07
CA LEU A 76 8.53 3.23 -5.16
C LEU A 76 7.06 3.59 -5.00
N SER A 77 6.77 4.58 -4.16
CA SER A 77 5.43 5.18 -4.08
C SER A 77 5.48 6.62 -4.56
N GLY A 78 4.61 6.94 -5.50
CA GLY A 78 4.42 8.30 -6.00
C GLY A 78 3.51 9.13 -5.10
N SER A 79 3.47 10.42 -5.35
CA SER A 79 2.42 11.31 -4.83
C SER A 79 1.11 11.06 -5.58
N THR A 80 0.03 11.66 -5.09
CA THR A 80 -1.29 11.59 -5.73
C THR A 80 -1.25 12.09 -7.17
N PHE A 81 -2.02 11.44 -8.02
CA PHE A 81 -2.17 11.85 -9.41
C PHE A 81 -2.97 13.16 -9.51
N ASN A 82 -2.67 13.92 -10.56
CA ASN A 82 -3.46 15.08 -10.93
C ASN A 82 -4.10 14.82 -12.30
N ALA A 83 -5.41 14.74 -12.33
CA ALA A 83 -6.20 14.52 -13.55
C ALA A 83 -6.02 15.58 -14.66
N SER A 84 -5.29 16.67 -14.39
CA SER A 84 -4.94 17.69 -15.39
C SER A 84 -3.52 17.57 -15.91
N SER A 85 -2.81 16.52 -15.56
CA SER A 85 -1.42 16.28 -15.99
C SER A 85 -1.36 15.41 -17.25
N SER A 86 -0.23 15.44 -17.95
CA SER A 86 0.08 14.54 -19.06
C SER A 86 1.53 14.10 -18.98
N ILE A 87 1.81 12.93 -19.51
CA ILE A 87 3.16 12.38 -19.72
C ILE A 87 3.37 12.31 -21.23
N GLY A 88 4.42 12.94 -21.74
CA GLY A 88 4.82 12.79 -23.16
C GLY A 88 5.53 11.45 -23.39
N ASN A 89 5.50 10.98 -24.62
CA ASN A 89 6.19 9.74 -24.99
C ASN A 89 7.70 9.84 -24.69
N GLY A 90 8.19 8.99 -23.80
CA GLY A 90 9.59 8.93 -23.41
C GLY A 90 10.02 9.96 -22.34
N ASP A 91 9.10 10.76 -21.80
CA ASP A 91 9.40 11.72 -20.74
C ASP A 91 9.77 11.00 -19.42
N VAL A 92 9.25 9.79 -19.23
CA VAL A 92 9.54 8.96 -18.05
C VAL A 92 10.22 7.67 -18.49
N LEU A 93 11.32 7.34 -17.84
CA LEU A 93 12.05 6.09 -18.02
C LEU A 93 11.97 5.30 -16.70
N ILE A 94 11.57 4.04 -16.80
CA ILE A 94 11.61 3.09 -15.70
C ILE A 94 12.53 1.94 -16.12
N ASN A 95 13.60 1.70 -15.37
CA ASN A 95 14.64 0.71 -15.71
C ASN A 95 15.21 0.87 -17.13
N GLY A 96 15.27 2.12 -17.61
CA GLY A 96 15.74 2.46 -18.96
C GLY A 96 14.71 2.23 -20.08
N ALA A 97 13.54 1.71 -19.79
CA ALA A 97 12.43 1.60 -20.74
C ALA A 97 11.53 2.85 -20.66
N ALA A 98 11.14 3.37 -21.82
CA ALA A 98 10.33 4.56 -21.93
C ALA A 98 8.84 4.24 -21.78
N LEU A 99 8.12 5.08 -21.02
CA LEU A 99 6.65 5.06 -21.00
C LEU A 99 6.09 5.69 -22.27
N ASN A 100 4.92 5.19 -22.69
CA ASN A 100 4.13 5.83 -23.71
C ASN A 100 3.54 7.17 -23.22
N ALA A 101 2.97 7.94 -24.14
CA ALA A 101 2.27 9.16 -23.79
C ALA A 101 0.93 8.84 -23.10
N HIS A 102 0.64 9.55 -22.00
CA HIS A 102 -0.64 9.51 -21.30
C HIS A 102 -1.18 10.90 -21.07
N ASP A 103 -2.45 11.11 -21.38
CA ASP A 103 -3.19 12.34 -21.12
C ASP A 103 -4.31 12.05 -20.12
N PHE A 104 -4.08 12.34 -18.85
CA PHE A 104 -5.02 12.02 -17.76
C PHE A 104 -6.33 12.83 -17.79
N ALA A 105 -6.47 13.74 -18.76
CA ALA A 105 -7.78 14.35 -19.08
C ALA A 105 -8.67 13.39 -19.89
N SER A 106 -8.10 12.41 -20.55
CA SER A 106 -8.80 11.42 -21.41
C SER A 106 -8.50 9.98 -21.06
N ASP A 107 -7.30 9.70 -20.52
CA ASP A 107 -6.85 8.37 -20.14
C ASP A 107 -7.16 8.12 -18.66
N ASN A 108 -7.34 6.86 -18.31
CA ASN A 108 -7.54 6.44 -16.93
C ASN A 108 -6.20 6.05 -16.29
N LEU A 109 -6.14 6.01 -14.96
CA LEU A 109 -4.96 5.49 -14.25
C LEU A 109 -4.66 4.03 -14.59
N GLU A 110 -5.69 3.25 -14.89
CA GLU A 110 -5.53 1.86 -15.31
C GLU A 110 -4.72 1.75 -16.62
N ASP A 111 -4.91 2.69 -17.56
CA ASP A 111 -4.14 2.71 -18.81
C ASP A 111 -2.65 2.88 -18.55
N LEU A 112 -2.27 3.76 -17.61
CA LEU A 112 -0.89 3.93 -17.17
C LEU A 112 -0.35 2.65 -16.49
N PHE A 113 -1.13 2.03 -15.60
CA PHE A 113 -0.70 0.80 -14.92
C PHE A 113 -0.54 -0.35 -15.92
N ASN A 114 -1.44 -0.45 -16.90
CA ASN A 114 -1.36 -1.43 -17.99
C ASN A 114 -0.14 -1.20 -18.89
N ASP A 115 0.17 0.06 -19.20
CA ASP A 115 1.37 0.40 -19.97
C ASP A 115 2.64 -0.06 -19.24
N ILE A 116 2.78 0.28 -17.96
CA ILE A 116 3.92 -0.14 -17.14
C ILE A 116 3.98 -1.67 -17.07
N ASN A 117 2.89 -2.32 -16.68
CA ASN A 117 2.84 -3.77 -16.47
C ASN A 117 3.07 -4.59 -17.75
N THR A 118 2.80 -4.00 -18.92
CA THR A 118 2.97 -4.68 -20.22
C THR A 118 4.33 -4.40 -20.84
N ASN A 119 4.82 -3.18 -20.72
CA ASN A 119 5.97 -2.70 -21.49
C ASN A 119 7.25 -2.55 -20.67
N ILE A 120 7.16 -2.54 -19.34
CA ILE A 120 8.32 -2.40 -18.45
C ILE A 120 8.59 -3.74 -17.77
N ALA A 121 9.68 -4.40 -18.16
CA ALA A 121 10.04 -5.67 -17.55
C ALA A 121 10.60 -5.51 -16.13
N GLY A 122 10.25 -6.43 -15.22
CA GLY A 122 10.78 -6.48 -13.86
C GLY A 122 10.13 -5.49 -12.89
N VAL A 123 9.03 -4.85 -13.28
CA VAL A 123 8.29 -3.89 -12.43
C VAL A 123 6.80 -4.15 -12.55
N THR A 124 6.12 -4.19 -11.41
CA THR A 124 4.67 -4.23 -11.34
C THR A 124 4.14 -2.90 -10.80
N ALA A 125 3.25 -2.27 -11.56
CA ALA A 125 2.53 -1.06 -11.16
C ALA A 125 1.20 -1.41 -10.51
N SER A 126 0.86 -0.73 -9.44
CA SER A 126 -0.43 -0.82 -8.74
C SER A 126 -0.82 0.55 -8.18
N GLY A 127 -2.10 0.70 -7.85
CA GLY A 127 -2.60 1.90 -7.21
C GLY A 127 -2.85 1.71 -5.73
N PHE A 128 -2.79 2.78 -4.98
CA PHE A 128 -3.26 2.84 -3.60
C PHE A 128 -3.79 4.24 -3.30
N ASN A 129 -4.65 4.35 -2.30
CA ASN A 129 -5.08 5.63 -1.76
C ASN A 129 -5.17 5.52 -0.25
N ILE A 130 -4.49 6.42 0.46
CA ILE A 130 -4.49 6.48 1.92
C ILE A 130 -4.67 7.93 2.34
N ILE A 131 -5.72 8.17 3.08
CA ILE A 131 -6.06 9.50 3.61
C ILE A 131 -6.24 9.45 5.12
N ALA A 132 -5.91 10.52 5.79
CA ALA A 132 -6.08 10.67 7.22
C ALA A 132 -6.75 12.00 7.54
N ALA A 133 -7.63 11.99 8.51
CA ALA A 133 -8.26 13.19 9.02
C ALA A 133 -7.23 14.16 9.62
N THR A 134 -7.49 15.45 9.51
CA THR A 134 -6.62 16.50 10.06
C THR A 134 -6.74 16.65 11.56
N ALA A 135 -7.89 16.24 12.11
CA ALA A 135 -8.20 16.27 13.53
C ALA A 135 -8.88 14.97 13.98
N VAL A 136 -9.11 14.84 15.28
CA VAL A 136 -9.91 13.75 15.84
C VAL A 136 -11.37 14.06 15.58
N GLY A 137 -12.06 13.16 14.86
CA GLY A 137 -13.50 13.23 14.68
C GLY A 137 -14.26 12.64 15.86
N ASP A 138 -15.50 13.05 16.07
CA ASP A 138 -16.38 12.46 17.08
C ASP A 138 -17.17 11.25 16.56
N GLY A 139 -17.29 11.14 15.25
CA GLY A 139 -18.01 10.06 14.56
C GLY A 139 -19.52 10.08 14.81
N VAL A 140 -20.06 11.21 15.23
CA VAL A 140 -21.48 11.35 15.52
C VAL A 140 -22.25 11.81 14.28
N LEU A 141 -23.11 10.93 13.78
CA LEU A 141 -24.03 11.18 12.67
C LEU A 141 -25.47 11.04 13.20
N SER A 142 -26.16 12.13 13.33
CA SER A 142 -27.50 12.16 13.91
C SER A 142 -28.42 13.16 13.20
N GLY A 143 -29.72 12.97 13.33
CA GLY A 143 -30.69 13.95 12.83
C GLY A 143 -30.82 14.04 11.30
N GLY A 144 -30.21 13.11 10.59
CA GLY A 144 -30.19 13.09 9.11
C GLY A 144 -28.82 13.36 8.53
N ASP A 145 -27.80 13.59 9.37
CA ASP A 145 -26.43 13.76 8.94
C ASP A 145 -25.88 12.46 8.32
N SER A 146 -25.00 12.59 7.35
CA SER A 146 -24.35 11.46 6.67
C SER A 146 -22.85 11.69 6.49
N PHE A 147 -22.13 10.58 6.39
CA PHE A 147 -20.76 10.53 5.91
C PHE A 147 -20.74 9.67 4.64
N ASP A 148 -20.52 10.32 3.52
CA ASP A 148 -20.58 9.67 2.21
C ASP A 148 -19.20 9.47 1.61
N ILE A 149 -18.94 8.28 1.09
CA ILE A 149 -17.73 7.93 0.35
C ILE A 149 -18.16 7.56 -1.06
N LEU A 150 -17.87 8.41 -2.04
CA LEU A 150 -17.96 8.05 -3.45
C LEU A 150 -16.60 7.47 -3.87
N LEU A 151 -16.57 6.18 -4.14
CA LEU A 151 -15.40 5.47 -4.65
C LEU A 151 -15.49 5.41 -6.17
N THR A 152 -14.60 6.11 -6.86
CA THR A 152 -14.51 6.13 -8.33
C THR A 152 -13.34 5.25 -8.76
N PRO A 153 -13.59 4.13 -9.46
CA PRO A 153 -12.54 3.21 -9.91
C PRO A 153 -11.56 3.85 -10.89
N ILE A 154 -10.34 3.30 -10.95
CA ILE A 154 -9.27 3.79 -11.84
C ILE A 154 -9.53 3.51 -13.32
N ASP A 155 -10.43 2.59 -13.65
CA ASP A 155 -10.82 2.19 -15.02
C ASP A 155 -11.85 3.13 -15.67
N GLY A 156 -12.22 4.23 -14.99
CA GLY A 156 -13.23 5.17 -15.46
C GLY A 156 -14.67 4.68 -15.36
N SER A 157 -14.91 3.53 -14.74
CA SER A 157 -16.26 3.04 -14.45
C SER A 157 -17.01 3.99 -13.52
N PRO A 158 -18.36 3.99 -13.55
CA PRO A 158 -19.15 4.79 -12.62
C PRO A 158 -18.81 4.48 -11.17
N GLY A 159 -18.60 5.52 -10.37
CA GLY A 159 -18.33 5.40 -8.94
C GLY A 159 -19.51 4.84 -8.16
N VAL A 160 -19.19 4.24 -7.02
CA VAL A 160 -20.18 3.73 -6.06
C VAL A 160 -20.16 4.58 -4.81
N THR A 161 -21.32 5.07 -4.38
CA THR A 161 -21.46 5.84 -3.13
C THR A 161 -21.84 4.92 -1.98
N TYR A 162 -21.10 5.00 -0.90
CA TYR A 162 -21.37 4.36 0.38
C TYR A 162 -21.73 5.45 1.39
N SER A 163 -22.97 5.40 1.89
CA SER A 163 -23.48 6.39 2.85
C SER A 163 -23.57 5.77 4.24
N VAL A 164 -22.95 6.41 5.22
CA VAL A 164 -22.98 6.05 6.64
C VAL A 164 -23.82 7.07 7.38
N THR A 165 -24.75 6.60 8.22
CA THR A 165 -25.67 7.41 9.03
C THR A 165 -25.85 6.78 10.40
N ASP A 166 -26.41 7.52 11.34
CA ASP A 166 -26.85 7.01 12.64
C ASP A 166 -25.74 6.34 13.47
N THR A 167 -24.60 7.02 13.59
CA THR A 167 -23.49 6.60 14.46
C THR A 167 -23.34 7.53 15.66
N GLY A 168 -22.92 6.98 16.79
CA GLY A 168 -22.76 7.73 18.06
C GLY A 168 -21.30 7.89 18.51
N SER A 169 -20.35 7.37 17.71
CA SER A 169 -18.92 7.46 18.01
C SER A 169 -18.07 7.16 16.77
N LEU A 170 -16.81 7.62 16.80
CA LEU A 170 -15.85 7.34 15.71
C LEU A 170 -15.61 5.83 15.49
N SER A 171 -15.61 5.03 16.56
CA SER A 171 -15.49 3.58 16.45
C SER A 171 -16.67 2.96 15.71
N GLU A 172 -17.89 3.37 16.05
CA GLU A 172 -19.10 2.90 15.38
C GLU A 172 -19.14 3.33 13.91
N MET A 173 -18.69 4.56 13.62
CA MET A 173 -18.56 5.06 12.25
C MET A 173 -17.55 4.22 11.44
N VAL A 174 -16.40 3.90 12.00
CA VAL A 174 -15.38 3.02 11.38
C VAL A 174 -15.95 1.64 11.08
N ASP A 175 -16.67 1.03 12.04
CA ASP A 175 -17.29 -0.28 11.86
C ASP A 175 -18.37 -0.23 10.76
N ALA A 176 -19.16 0.84 10.72
CA ALA A 176 -20.19 1.06 9.70
C ALA A 176 -19.58 1.24 8.31
N ILE A 177 -18.49 2.01 8.17
CA ILE A 177 -17.76 2.16 6.89
C ILE A 177 -17.26 0.80 6.42
N ASN A 178 -16.54 0.07 7.25
CA ASN A 178 -15.97 -1.24 6.90
C ASN A 178 -17.06 -2.24 6.49
N SER A 179 -18.19 -2.24 7.20
CA SER A 179 -19.34 -3.11 6.88
C SER A 179 -19.99 -2.75 5.55
N LYS A 180 -20.19 -1.46 5.27
CA LYS A 180 -20.88 -1.00 4.05
C LYS A 180 -20.03 -1.13 2.81
N THR A 181 -18.73 -0.88 2.92
CA THR A 181 -17.80 -0.94 1.77
C THR A 181 -17.36 -2.36 1.43
N GLY A 182 -17.54 -3.32 2.36
CA GLY A 182 -17.18 -4.72 2.14
C GLY A 182 -15.67 -4.92 1.84
N GLY A 183 -14.81 -4.02 2.34
CA GLY A 183 -13.37 -4.05 2.15
C GLY A 183 -12.85 -3.24 0.94
N SER A 184 -13.75 -2.64 0.14
CA SER A 184 -13.32 -1.72 -0.94
C SER A 184 -12.66 -0.47 -0.38
N VAL A 185 -13.08 -0.02 0.79
CA VAL A 185 -12.42 1.00 1.61
C VAL A 185 -12.24 0.41 2.99
N ILE A 186 -11.05 0.54 3.54
CA ILE A 186 -10.73 0.12 4.91
C ILE A 186 -10.62 1.38 5.77
N ALA A 187 -11.50 1.48 6.76
CA ALA A 187 -11.46 2.53 7.77
C ALA A 187 -10.77 2.04 9.04
N ALA A 188 -9.99 2.89 9.66
CA ALA A 188 -9.34 2.62 10.94
C ALA A 188 -9.19 3.92 11.75
N ILE A 189 -8.89 3.76 13.04
CA ILE A 189 -8.51 4.87 13.92
C ILE A 189 -7.00 4.79 14.14
N SER A 190 -6.30 5.86 13.79
CA SER A 190 -4.85 5.95 13.98
C SER A 190 -4.47 5.99 15.46
N THR A 191 -3.18 5.84 15.76
CA THR A 191 -2.65 5.98 17.12
C THR A 191 -2.89 7.38 17.72
N GLU A 192 -3.13 8.37 16.88
CA GLU A 192 -3.47 9.73 17.28
C GLU A 192 -4.99 9.94 17.45
N GLY A 193 -5.80 8.89 17.29
CA GLY A 193 -7.25 8.92 17.41
C GLY A 193 -7.97 9.50 16.19
N ARG A 194 -7.31 9.65 15.04
CA ARG A 194 -7.88 10.21 13.81
C ARG A 194 -8.44 9.13 12.90
N LEU A 195 -9.49 9.45 12.15
CA LEU A 195 -9.99 8.59 11.08
C LEU A 195 -8.94 8.47 9.96
N THR A 196 -8.70 7.25 9.54
CA THR A 196 -7.92 6.93 8.34
C THR A 196 -8.75 6.07 7.41
N LEU A 197 -8.69 6.35 6.12
CA LEU A 197 -9.32 5.55 5.08
C LEU A 197 -8.24 5.09 4.09
N SER A 198 -8.33 3.85 3.66
CA SER A 198 -7.42 3.32 2.64
C SER A 198 -8.15 2.47 1.60
N ASN A 199 -7.64 2.52 0.38
CA ASN A 199 -8.08 1.71 -0.73
C ASN A 199 -6.85 1.16 -1.47
N SER A 200 -6.84 -0.12 -1.80
CA SER A 200 -5.70 -0.82 -2.41
C SER A 200 -5.69 -0.82 -3.93
N THR A 201 -6.67 -0.19 -4.58
CA THR A 201 -6.75 -0.13 -6.04
C THR A 201 -6.30 1.21 -6.61
N GLY A 202 -6.11 2.24 -5.76
CA GLY A 202 -5.85 3.60 -6.20
C GLY A 202 -7.10 4.36 -6.66
N ALA A 203 -8.29 3.82 -6.39
CA ALA A 203 -9.53 4.52 -6.69
C ALA A 203 -9.60 5.88 -5.99
N THR A 204 -10.16 6.86 -6.68
CA THR A 204 -10.43 8.18 -6.10
C THR A 204 -11.52 8.05 -5.05
N MET A 205 -11.26 8.58 -3.86
CA MET A 205 -12.24 8.68 -2.78
C MET A 205 -12.72 10.12 -2.67
N THR A 206 -13.98 10.37 -3.03
CA THR A 206 -14.61 11.68 -2.75
C THR A 206 -15.44 11.54 -1.49
N ILE A 207 -15.05 12.30 -0.48
CA ILE A 207 -15.66 12.28 0.85
C ILE A 207 -16.57 13.48 0.98
N THR A 208 -17.75 13.23 1.51
CA THR A 208 -18.68 14.29 1.95
C THR A 208 -19.06 13.99 3.40
N ASP A 209 -18.64 14.86 4.30
CA ASP A 209 -19.10 14.92 5.70
C ASP A 209 -20.05 16.10 5.82
N ASP A 210 -21.34 15.83 5.98
CA ASP A 210 -22.36 16.89 6.02
C ASP A 210 -22.60 17.43 7.45
N THR A 211 -21.81 16.98 8.41
CA THR A 211 -21.84 17.52 9.76
C THR A 211 -21.23 18.94 9.81
N THR A 212 -21.60 19.71 10.82
CA THR A 212 -21.06 21.06 10.98
C THR A 212 -19.53 21.02 11.12
N SER A 213 -18.82 21.66 10.19
CA SER A 213 -17.34 21.71 10.17
C SER A 213 -16.66 20.35 10.06
N ASP A 214 -17.31 19.40 9.38
CA ASP A 214 -16.79 18.02 9.17
C ASP A 214 -16.40 17.34 10.50
N ALA A 215 -17.23 17.54 11.53
CA ALA A 215 -16.92 17.14 12.90
C ALA A 215 -16.86 15.61 13.05
N ALA A 216 -17.73 14.89 12.36
CA ALA A 216 -17.78 13.43 12.46
C ALA A 216 -16.49 12.79 11.98
N SER A 217 -15.94 13.23 10.87
CA SER A 217 -14.70 12.70 10.30
C SER A 217 -13.42 13.32 10.86
N GLY A 218 -13.50 14.51 11.47
CA GLY A 218 -12.34 15.30 11.87
C GLY A 218 -11.67 16.04 10.71
N GLY A 219 -12.48 16.51 9.75
CA GLY A 219 -12.05 17.38 8.66
C GLY A 219 -11.70 16.64 7.36
N LEU A 220 -12.28 15.44 7.14
CA LEU A 220 -12.23 14.79 5.83
C LEU A 220 -13.40 15.22 4.97
N ASN A 221 -13.13 16.07 4.00
CA ASN A 221 -14.11 16.49 3.00
C ASN A 221 -13.39 16.86 1.69
N GLY A 222 -13.88 16.38 0.55
CA GLY A 222 -13.30 16.62 -0.76
C GLY A 222 -12.87 15.36 -1.51
N ALA A 223 -12.26 15.56 -2.67
CA ALA A 223 -11.74 14.48 -3.51
C ALA A 223 -10.27 14.18 -3.19
N PHE A 224 -9.98 12.91 -3.04
CA PHE A 224 -8.64 12.38 -2.74
C PHE A 224 -8.27 11.37 -3.83
N GLU A 225 -7.37 11.79 -4.70
CA GLU A 225 -6.89 10.98 -5.80
C GLU A 225 -5.98 9.85 -5.32
N GLY A 226 -5.92 8.77 -6.10
CA GLY A 226 -5.01 7.67 -5.84
C GLY A 226 -3.54 7.99 -6.13
N SER A 227 -2.66 7.11 -5.70
CA SER A 227 -1.22 7.18 -5.91
C SER A 227 -0.73 5.92 -6.61
N LEU A 228 0.36 6.04 -7.36
CA LEU A 228 1.07 4.92 -7.99
C LEU A 228 2.04 4.28 -7.00
N ALA A 229 2.04 2.96 -6.97
CA ALA A 229 3.11 2.18 -6.39
C ALA A 229 3.77 1.34 -7.48
N LEU A 230 5.09 1.38 -7.55
CA LEU A 230 5.91 0.49 -8.37
C LEU A 230 6.61 -0.50 -7.46
N LYS A 231 6.50 -1.76 -7.80
CA LYS A 231 7.18 -2.85 -7.09
C LYS A 231 8.13 -3.56 -8.04
N SER A 232 9.35 -3.77 -7.61
CA SER A 232 10.29 -4.62 -8.32
C SER A 232 9.88 -6.09 -8.19
N ASP A 233 9.86 -6.82 -9.30
CA ASP A 233 9.48 -8.24 -9.32
C ASP A 233 10.58 -9.16 -8.79
N ASP A 234 11.84 -8.71 -8.84
CA ASP A 234 13.03 -9.47 -8.42
C ASP A 234 13.81 -8.80 -7.27
N GLY A 235 13.29 -7.65 -6.77
CA GLY A 235 13.91 -6.86 -5.72
C GLY A 235 15.13 -6.04 -6.14
N SER A 236 15.43 -6.01 -7.43
CA SER A 236 16.43 -5.07 -7.95
C SER A 236 15.93 -3.62 -7.83
N PRO A 237 16.78 -2.63 -7.72
CA PRO A 237 16.38 -1.24 -7.77
C PRO A 237 15.63 -0.89 -9.05
N ILE A 238 14.56 -0.09 -8.89
CA ILE A 238 13.79 0.49 -10.00
C ILE A 238 14.43 1.81 -10.43
#